data_6bc4925500480cfaf1762cb0ed61fa10
#
_entry.id   6bc4925500480cfaf1762cb0ed61fa10
#
_cell.length_a   1.000
_cell.length_b   1.000
_cell.length_c   1.000
_cell.angle_alpha   90.00
_cell.angle_beta   90.00
_cell.angle_gamma   90.00
#
_symmetry.space_group_name_H-M   'P 1'
#
loop_
_entity.id
_entity.type
_entity.pdbx_description
1 polymer ?
#
loop_
_entity_poly.entity_id
_entity_poly.type
_entity_poly.pdbx_seq_one_letter_code
_entity_poly.pdbx_strand_id
1 'polypeptide(L)'
;LVNNAGASWGAPYDTYPESAFDKLFALNVSAAFFLTRDLTSLLQRSAAQTDPARVINIGSMDGLHVPQLIQTGTFAYSASKAAIHHLTRTLAVELGPKHITVNAIAPGFFESKMTAEVLKQHGDAIIDACPLGRIGQPEEMAGIAIYLASRAGAYTNGAVIQVDGGTLLN
;
A
#
# COMPACT_ATOMS: atom_id res chain seq x y z
N LEU A 1 10.38 -7.71 -6.32
CA LEU A 1 10.33 -6.24 -6.29
C LEU A 1 9.34 -5.78 -5.23
N VAL A 2 9.75 -4.86 -4.34
CA VAL A 2 8.85 -4.22 -3.38
C VAL A 2 8.82 -2.72 -3.67
N ASN A 3 7.67 -2.21 -4.08
CA ASN A 3 7.41 -0.79 -4.29
C ASN A 3 6.95 -0.17 -2.97
N ASN A 4 7.93 0.22 -2.13
CA ASN A 4 7.68 0.75 -0.78
C ASN A 4 7.78 2.28 -0.72
N ALA A 5 8.48 2.93 -1.64
CA ALA A 5 8.61 4.39 -1.66
C ALA A 5 7.24 5.05 -1.73
N GLY A 6 6.99 6.01 -0.84
CA GLY A 6 5.72 6.70 -0.76
C GLY A 6 5.80 7.96 0.08
N ALA A 7 4.83 8.84 -0.09
CA ALA A 7 4.68 10.06 0.69
C ALA A 7 3.20 10.31 0.99
N SER A 8 2.94 11.10 2.03
CA SER A 8 1.64 11.61 2.40
C SER A 8 1.66 13.13 2.43
N TRP A 9 0.50 13.74 2.29
CA TRP A 9 0.28 15.18 2.43
C TRP A 9 -1.11 15.42 2.99
N GLY A 10 -1.19 16.21 4.05
CA GLY A 10 -2.44 16.67 4.67
C GLY A 10 -2.54 18.19 4.61
N ALA A 11 -3.71 18.70 4.21
CA ALA A 11 -4.04 20.13 4.22
C ALA A 11 -5.56 20.31 4.21
N PRO A 12 -6.09 21.50 4.65
CA PRO A 12 -7.49 21.81 4.52
C PRO A 12 -7.95 21.79 3.07
N TYR A 13 -9.21 21.44 2.83
CA TYR A 13 -9.77 21.33 1.48
C TYR A 13 -9.60 22.61 0.66
N ASP A 14 -9.99 23.76 1.22
CA ASP A 14 -9.98 25.04 0.51
C ASP A 14 -8.59 25.57 0.14
N THR A 15 -7.56 25.07 0.81
CA THR A 15 -6.15 25.48 0.61
C THR A 15 -5.26 24.34 0.15
N TYR A 16 -5.87 23.22 -0.29
CA TYR A 16 -5.11 22.05 -0.69
C TYR A 16 -4.27 22.33 -1.95
N PRO A 17 -2.92 22.20 -1.89
CA PRO A 17 -2.07 22.59 -3.02
C PRO A 17 -2.14 21.60 -4.17
N GLU A 18 -2.31 22.09 -5.42
CA GLU A 18 -2.30 21.25 -6.64
C GLU A 18 -1.02 20.41 -6.75
N SER A 19 0.12 20.98 -6.40
CA SER A 19 1.41 20.29 -6.43
C SER A 19 1.49 19.06 -5.53
N ALA A 20 0.62 18.93 -4.52
CA ALA A 20 0.54 17.72 -3.70
C ALA A 20 -0.04 16.54 -4.49
N PHE A 21 -1.03 16.77 -5.36
CA PHE A 21 -1.56 15.73 -6.25
C PHE A 21 -0.47 15.21 -7.18
N ASP A 22 0.21 16.10 -7.90
CA ASP A 22 1.27 15.74 -8.85
C ASP A 22 2.37 14.93 -8.17
N LYS A 23 2.87 15.43 -7.03
CA LYS A 23 3.93 14.78 -6.28
C LYS A 23 3.53 13.40 -5.76
N LEU A 24 2.34 13.28 -5.18
CA LEU A 24 1.89 12.03 -4.59
C LEU A 24 1.55 11.00 -5.65
N PHE A 25 0.91 11.37 -6.76
CA PHE A 25 0.64 10.45 -7.86
C PHE A 25 1.92 10.02 -8.58
N ALA A 26 2.87 10.95 -8.79
CA ALA A 26 4.16 10.61 -9.37
C ALA A 26 4.90 9.55 -8.54
N LEU A 27 4.95 9.73 -7.20
CA LEU A 27 5.69 8.81 -6.33
C LEU A 27 4.90 7.54 -5.99
N ASN A 28 3.63 7.68 -5.55
CA ASN A 28 2.87 6.55 -5.01
C ASN A 28 2.28 5.63 -6.11
N VAL A 29 2.17 6.11 -7.36
CA VAL A 29 1.53 5.38 -8.46
C VAL A 29 2.46 5.22 -9.65
N SER A 30 2.86 6.33 -10.28
CA SER A 30 3.62 6.30 -11.53
C SER A 30 4.99 5.63 -11.36
N ALA A 31 5.70 5.92 -10.29
CA ALA A 31 7.01 5.32 -9.99
C ALA A 31 6.89 3.79 -9.85
N ALA A 32 5.87 3.29 -9.15
CA ALA A 32 5.64 1.85 -8.99
C ALA A 32 5.35 1.19 -10.33
N PHE A 33 4.55 1.83 -11.20
CA PHE A 33 4.26 1.33 -12.55
C PHE A 33 5.51 1.26 -13.41
N PHE A 34 6.25 2.38 -13.54
CA PHE A 34 7.41 2.45 -14.41
C PHE A 34 8.53 1.52 -13.95
N LEU A 35 8.80 1.45 -12.64
CA LEU A 35 9.80 0.54 -12.10
C LEU A 35 9.42 -0.93 -12.35
N THR A 36 8.15 -1.30 -12.18
CA THR A 36 7.66 -2.66 -12.48
C THR A 36 7.83 -2.96 -13.96
N ARG A 37 7.43 -2.04 -14.85
CA ARG A 37 7.57 -2.16 -16.31
C ARG A 37 9.04 -2.38 -16.70
N ASP A 38 9.92 -1.53 -16.22
CA ASP A 38 11.33 -1.52 -16.61
C ASP A 38 12.09 -2.75 -16.09
N LEU A 39 11.64 -3.33 -14.96
CA LEU A 39 12.19 -4.54 -14.38
C LEU A 39 11.48 -5.83 -14.85
N THR A 40 10.41 -5.74 -15.67
CA THR A 40 9.62 -6.92 -16.09
C THR A 40 10.49 -8.02 -16.71
N SER A 41 11.43 -7.67 -17.62
CA SER A 41 12.31 -8.65 -18.26
C SER A 41 13.23 -9.36 -17.26
N LEU A 42 13.68 -8.64 -16.21
CA LEU A 42 14.52 -9.20 -15.15
C LEU A 42 13.70 -10.15 -14.27
N LEU A 43 12.52 -9.75 -13.88
CA LEU A 43 11.59 -10.56 -13.07
C LEU A 43 11.22 -11.86 -13.83
N GLN A 44 10.91 -11.75 -15.12
CA GLN A 44 10.52 -12.88 -15.95
C GLN A 44 11.65 -13.92 -16.11
N ARG A 45 12.92 -13.50 -16.15
CA ARG A 45 14.05 -14.43 -16.23
C ARG A 45 14.22 -15.33 -15.01
N SER A 46 13.74 -14.89 -13.83
CA SER A 46 13.79 -15.69 -12.59
C SER A 46 12.48 -16.41 -12.29
N ALA A 47 11.43 -16.18 -13.09
CA ALA A 47 10.10 -16.70 -12.84
C ALA A 47 9.90 -18.10 -13.38
N ALA A 48 9.12 -18.91 -12.67
CA ALA A 48 8.65 -20.21 -13.13
C ALA A 48 7.14 -20.34 -12.85
N GLN A 49 6.46 -21.23 -13.56
CA GLN A 49 5.02 -21.46 -13.41
C GLN A 49 4.61 -21.76 -11.96
N THR A 50 5.40 -22.56 -11.25
CA THR A 50 5.14 -22.98 -9.87
C THR A 50 5.86 -22.10 -8.82
N ASP A 51 6.73 -21.22 -9.27
CA ASP A 51 7.44 -20.25 -8.43
C ASP A 51 7.58 -18.93 -9.18
N PRO A 52 6.48 -18.15 -9.32
CA PRO A 52 6.48 -16.90 -10.05
C PRO A 52 7.37 -15.83 -9.37
N ALA A 53 7.85 -14.88 -10.15
CA ALA A 53 8.44 -13.67 -9.56
C ALA A 53 7.37 -12.83 -8.85
N ARG A 54 7.77 -12.02 -7.89
CA ARG A 54 6.86 -11.27 -7.00
C ARG A 54 7.03 -9.77 -7.16
N VAL A 55 5.90 -9.07 -7.33
CA VAL A 55 5.80 -7.62 -7.15
C VAL A 55 4.86 -7.34 -5.99
N ILE A 56 5.32 -6.58 -5.01
CA ILE A 56 4.57 -6.19 -3.82
C ILE A 56 4.50 -4.68 -3.78
N ASN A 57 3.29 -4.13 -3.85
CA ASN A 57 3.04 -2.70 -3.73
C ASN A 57 2.61 -2.36 -2.31
N ILE A 58 3.15 -1.30 -1.71
CA ILE A 58 2.69 -0.83 -0.41
C ILE A 58 1.59 0.20 -0.61
N GLY A 59 0.36 -0.26 -0.36
CA GLY A 59 -0.85 0.55 -0.36
C GLY A 59 -1.08 1.29 0.95
N SER A 60 -2.34 1.35 1.39
CA SER A 60 -2.80 1.86 2.69
C SER A 60 -4.26 1.46 2.88
N MET A 61 -4.71 1.33 4.11
CA MET A 61 -6.14 1.25 4.43
C MET A 61 -6.92 2.46 3.88
N ASP A 62 -6.30 3.65 3.80
CA ASP A 62 -6.91 4.87 3.25
C ASP A 62 -7.27 4.77 1.75
N GLY A 63 -6.73 3.79 1.04
CA GLY A 63 -7.14 3.46 -0.33
C GLY A 63 -8.33 2.50 -0.41
N LEU A 64 -8.81 1.97 0.71
CA LEU A 64 -9.93 1.02 0.80
C LEU A 64 -11.18 1.61 1.43
N HIS A 65 -11.04 2.63 2.27
CA HIS A 65 -12.14 3.34 2.90
C HIS A 65 -11.95 4.85 2.82
N VAL A 66 -12.97 5.60 3.23
CA VAL A 66 -12.88 7.07 3.33
C VAL A 66 -12.27 7.42 4.69
N PRO A 67 -11.03 7.96 4.74
CA PRO A 67 -10.44 8.39 6.00
C PRO A 67 -11.19 9.59 6.57
N GLN A 68 -10.96 9.92 7.83
CA GLN A 68 -11.56 11.10 8.47
C GLN A 68 -10.88 12.39 7.94
N LEU A 69 -11.24 12.81 6.73
CA LEU A 69 -10.61 13.90 5.99
C LEU A 69 -10.64 15.25 6.71
N ILE A 70 -11.64 15.46 7.57
CA ILE A 70 -11.76 16.69 8.38
C ILE A 70 -10.55 16.87 9.29
N GLN A 71 -9.95 15.77 9.78
CA GLN A 71 -8.82 15.81 10.69
C GLN A 71 -7.47 15.77 9.96
N THR A 72 -7.37 15.03 8.87
CA THR A 72 -6.09 14.75 8.20
C THR A 72 -5.93 15.45 6.86
N GLY A 73 -7.02 15.73 6.16
CA GLY A 73 -6.99 16.37 4.83
C GLY A 73 -6.11 15.62 3.81
N THR A 74 -6.09 14.27 3.85
CA THR A 74 -5.18 13.44 3.03
C THR A 74 -5.77 13.09 1.66
N PHE A 75 -6.42 14.04 0.96
CA PHE A 75 -7.15 13.81 -0.29
C PHE A 75 -6.32 13.10 -1.37
N ALA A 76 -5.18 13.70 -1.76
CA ALA A 76 -4.32 13.11 -2.80
C ALA A 76 -3.67 11.81 -2.36
N TYR A 77 -3.35 11.66 -1.07
CA TYR A 77 -2.81 10.41 -0.53
C TYR A 77 -3.83 9.28 -0.65
N SER A 78 -5.04 9.43 -0.10
CA SER A 78 -6.11 8.45 -0.23
C SER A 78 -6.38 8.06 -1.67
N ALA A 79 -6.54 9.07 -2.56
CA ALA A 79 -6.76 8.83 -3.98
C ALA A 79 -5.60 8.04 -4.62
N SER A 80 -4.33 8.39 -4.31
CA SER A 80 -3.16 7.67 -4.83
C SER A 80 -3.08 6.23 -4.32
N LYS A 81 -3.47 5.98 -3.06
CA LYS A 81 -3.50 4.63 -2.47
C LYS A 81 -4.63 3.78 -3.04
N ALA A 82 -5.79 4.35 -3.34
CA ALA A 82 -6.83 3.66 -4.11
C ALA A 82 -6.36 3.34 -5.54
N ALA A 83 -5.67 4.27 -6.19
CA ALA A 83 -5.13 4.08 -7.52
C ALA A 83 -4.09 2.95 -7.59
N ILE A 84 -3.14 2.85 -6.64
CA ILE A 84 -2.15 1.76 -6.61
C ILE A 84 -2.81 0.40 -6.33
N HIS A 85 -3.89 0.35 -5.54
CA HIS A 85 -4.65 -0.89 -5.35
C HIS A 85 -5.30 -1.37 -6.65
N HIS A 86 -5.90 -0.46 -7.43
CA HIS A 86 -6.47 -0.81 -8.73
C HIS A 86 -5.38 -1.19 -9.73
N LEU A 87 -4.29 -0.42 -9.79
CA LEU A 87 -3.12 -0.71 -10.63
C LEU A 87 -2.52 -2.09 -10.31
N THR A 88 -2.48 -2.49 -9.05
CA THR A 88 -2.06 -3.83 -8.63
C THR A 88 -2.86 -4.92 -9.34
N ARG A 89 -4.19 -4.77 -9.39
CA ARG A 89 -5.09 -5.75 -10.04
C ARG A 89 -4.87 -5.79 -11.56
N THR A 90 -4.74 -4.63 -12.20
CA THR A 90 -4.51 -4.58 -13.65
C THR A 90 -3.15 -5.17 -14.03
N LEU A 91 -2.09 -4.88 -13.27
CA LEU A 91 -0.77 -5.47 -13.46
C LEU A 91 -0.76 -6.97 -13.19
N ALA A 92 -1.53 -7.46 -12.22
CA ALA A 92 -1.65 -8.88 -11.93
C ALA A 92 -2.22 -9.67 -13.13
N VAL A 93 -3.17 -9.10 -13.85
CA VAL A 93 -3.72 -9.69 -15.08
C VAL A 93 -2.69 -9.64 -16.22
N GLU A 94 -2.05 -8.50 -16.43
CA GLU A 94 -1.07 -8.30 -17.52
C GLU A 94 0.18 -9.17 -17.35
N LEU A 95 0.67 -9.31 -16.11
CA LEU A 95 1.94 -9.97 -15.84
C LEU A 95 1.80 -11.44 -15.44
N GLY A 96 0.59 -11.89 -15.12
CA GLY A 96 0.30 -13.30 -14.79
C GLY A 96 0.78 -14.30 -15.85
N PRO A 97 0.50 -14.08 -17.17
CA PRO A 97 1.03 -14.95 -18.24
C PRO A 97 2.56 -14.99 -18.33
N LYS A 98 3.26 -14.04 -17.71
CA LYS A 98 4.73 -13.97 -17.61
C LYS A 98 5.26 -14.61 -16.34
N HIS A 99 4.40 -15.32 -15.59
CA HIS A 99 4.71 -15.90 -14.28
C HIS A 99 5.21 -14.86 -13.25
N ILE A 100 4.55 -13.70 -13.21
CA ILE A 100 4.82 -12.65 -12.24
C ILE A 100 3.52 -12.35 -11.48
N THR A 101 3.52 -12.51 -10.17
CA THR A 101 2.40 -12.10 -9.33
C THR A 101 2.57 -10.65 -8.88
N VAL A 102 1.45 -9.94 -8.81
CA VAL A 102 1.41 -8.55 -8.32
C VAL A 102 0.36 -8.44 -7.23
N ASN A 103 0.77 -8.08 -6.02
CA ASN A 103 -0.12 -7.93 -4.88
C ASN A 103 0.15 -6.61 -4.16
N ALA A 104 -0.79 -6.15 -3.38
CA ALA A 104 -0.63 -5.00 -2.50
C ALA A 104 -0.82 -5.40 -1.03
N ILE A 105 -0.08 -4.74 -0.15
CA ILE A 105 -0.34 -4.72 1.28
C ILE A 105 -0.99 -3.38 1.60
N ALA A 106 -2.08 -3.39 2.34
CA ALA A 106 -2.79 -2.19 2.79
C ALA A 106 -2.66 -2.06 4.32
N PRO A 107 -1.60 -1.38 4.81
CA PRO A 107 -1.39 -1.19 6.23
C PRO A 107 -2.42 -0.24 6.83
N GLY A 108 -2.79 -0.50 8.09
CA GLY A 108 -3.35 0.47 9.01
C GLY A 108 -2.26 1.34 9.66
N PHE A 109 -2.45 1.67 10.93
CA PHE A 109 -1.47 2.46 11.66
C PHE A 109 -0.34 1.60 12.22
N PHE A 110 0.89 1.98 11.84
CA PHE A 110 2.16 1.45 12.33
C PHE A 110 3.05 2.61 12.74
N GLU A 111 3.92 2.40 13.70
CA GLU A 111 4.90 3.41 14.06
C GLU A 111 5.90 3.62 12.91
N SER A 112 6.00 4.85 12.44
CA SER A 112 6.91 5.24 11.36
C SER A 112 7.16 6.75 11.39
N LYS A 113 8.15 7.21 10.63
CA LYS A 113 8.37 8.66 10.44
C LYS A 113 7.14 9.37 9.83
N MET A 114 6.39 8.67 8.99
CA MET A 114 5.19 9.23 8.32
C MET A 114 4.03 9.40 9.29
N THR A 115 3.86 8.48 10.25
CA THR A 115 2.73 8.43 11.18
C THR A 115 3.03 9.09 12.52
N ALA A 116 4.30 9.41 12.82
CA ALA A 116 4.73 9.89 14.13
C ALA A 116 3.94 11.09 14.64
N GLU A 117 3.70 12.10 13.81
CA GLU A 117 2.96 13.31 14.23
C GLU A 117 1.48 13.01 14.45
N VAL A 118 0.85 12.22 13.59
CA VAL A 118 -0.56 11.82 13.74
C VAL A 118 -0.75 10.96 14.99
N LEU A 119 0.15 10.00 15.23
CA LEU A 119 0.11 9.16 16.44
C LEU A 119 0.32 9.97 17.71
N LYS A 120 1.18 11.01 17.67
CA LYS A 120 1.37 11.90 18.80
C LYS A 120 0.12 12.71 19.16
N GLN A 121 -0.63 13.14 18.14
CA GLN A 121 -1.83 13.98 18.30
C GLN A 121 -3.10 13.16 18.57
N HIS A 122 -3.22 11.99 17.95
CA HIS A 122 -4.46 11.21 17.88
C HIS A 122 -4.28 9.73 18.25
N GLY A 123 -3.14 9.35 18.85
CA GLY A 123 -2.79 7.94 19.11
C GLY A 123 -3.85 7.19 19.91
N ASP A 124 -4.37 7.77 20.98
CA ASP A 124 -5.40 7.14 21.82
C ASP A 124 -6.68 6.88 21.01
N ALA A 125 -7.15 7.87 20.24
CA ALA A 125 -8.34 7.72 19.40
C ALA A 125 -8.15 6.67 18.28
N ILE A 126 -6.94 6.56 17.72
CA ILE A 126 -6.57 5.54 16.74
C ILE A 126 -6.59 4.15 17.35
N ILE A 127 -6.06 4.01 18.57
CA ILE A 127 -6.04 2.76 19.32
C ILE A 127 -7.46 2.34 19.70
N ASP A 128 -8.28 3.26 20.18
CA ASP A 128 -9.67 3.02 20.56
C ASP A 128 -10.54 2.61 19.37
N ALA A 129 -10.26 3.16 18.18
CA ALA A 129 -10.95 2.79 16.94
C ALA A 129 -10.48 1.44 16.35
N CYS A 130 -9.36 0.90 16.83
CA CYS A 130 -8.84 -0.37 16.33
C CYS A 130 -9.43 -1.55 17.13
N PRO A 131 -10.11 -2.52 16.52
CA PRO A 131 -10.66 -3.70 17.23
C PRO A 131 -9.63 -4.48 18.05
N LEU A 132 -8.36 -4.52 17.61
CA LEU A 132 -7.29 -5.15 18.39
C LEU A 132 -6.74 -4.25 19.52
N GLY A 133 -7.23 -3.02 19.69
CA GLY A 133 -6.85 -2.11 20.77
C GLY A 133 -5.39 -1.68 20.76
N ARG A 134 -4.74 -1.66 19.60
CA ARG A 134 -3.34 -1.27 19.43
C ARG A 134 -3.00 -0.90 17.99
N ILE A 135 -1.88 -0.24 17.78
CA ILE A 135 -1.26 -0.11 16.47
C ILE A 135 -0.45 -1.38 16.10
N GLY A 136 -0.15 -1.53 14.82
CA GLY A 136 0.64 -2.66 14.33
C GLY A 136 2.12 -2.56 14.68
N GLN A 137 2.80 -3.71 14.76
CA GLN A 137 4.24 -3.82 14.98
C GLN A 137 4.98 -4.08 13.67
N PRO A 138 6.24 -3.63 13.49
CA PRO A 138 7.00 -3.82 12.25
C PRO A 138 7.08 -5.27 11.77
N GLU A 139 7.15 -6.23 12.69
CA GLU A 139 7.21 -7.66 12.40
C GLU A 139 5.93 -8.17 11.72
N GLU A 140 4.79 -7.55 11.98
CA GLU A 140 3.51 -7.92 11.37
C GLU A 140 3.46 -7.50 9.89
N MET A 141 4.09 -6.36 9.56
CA MET A 141 4.32 -5.98 8.16
C MET A 141 5.34 -6.89 7.48
N ALA A 142 6.42 -7.24 8.18
CA ALA A 142 7.41 -8.17 7.65
C ALA A 142 6.79 -9.55 7.38
N GLY A 143 5.93 -10.05 8.26
CA GLY A 143 5.26 -11.34 8.13
C GLY A 143 4.45 -11.47 6.85
N ILE A 144 3.60 -10.48 6.53
CA ILE A 144 2.79 -10.52 5.30
C ILE A 144 3.67 -10.33 4.05
N ALA A 145 4.72 -9.51 4.12
CA ALA A 145 5.66 -9.36 3.01
C ALA A 145 6.42 -10.68 2.74
N ILE A 146 6.84 -11.40 3.79
CA ILE A 146 7.47 -12.71 3.69
C ILE A 146 6.50 -13.72 3.08
N TYR A 147 5.22 -13.77 3.53
CA TYR A 147 4.20 -14.61 2.93
C TYR A 147 4.12 -14.39 1.42
N LEU A 148 3.91 -13.15 0.99
CA LEU A 148 3.78 -12.80 -0.43
C LEU A 148 5.05 -13.09 -1.24
N ALA A 149 6.24 -12.90 -0.63
CA ALA A 149 7.53 -13.14 -1.29
C ALA A 149 7.90 -14.63 -1.36
N SER A 150 7.36 -15.46 -0.49
CA SER A 150 7.68 -16.88 -0.37
C SER A 150 6.87 -17.76 -1.33
N ARG A 151 7.17 -19.08 -1.32
CA ARG A 151 6.39 -20.08 -2.04
C ARG A 151 4.95 -20.22 -1.53
N ALA A 152 4.69 -19.87 -0.27
CA ALA A 152 3.33 -19.86 0.28
C ALA A 152 2.42 -18.88 -0.44
N GLY A 153 2.96 -17.74 -0.92
CA GLY A 153 2.25 -16.73 -1.70
C GLY A 153 2.23 -16.97 -3.22
N ALA A 154 2.76 -18.11 -3.70
CA ALA A 154 2.94 -18.35 -5.15
C ALA A 154 1.64 -18.33 -5.96
N TYR A 155 0.50 -18.61 -5.35
CA TYR A 155 -0.82 -18.61 -5.99
C TYR A 155 -1.67 -17.38 -5.62
N THR A 156 -1.10 -16.42 -4.87
CA THR A 156 -1.74 -15.16 -4.53
C THR A 156 -1.40 -14.13 -5.60
N ASN A 157 -2.41 -13.64 -6.34
CA ASN A 157 -2.23 -12.67 -7.42
C ASN A 157 -3.40 -11.69 -7.48
N GLY A 158 -3.12 -10.39 -7.56
CA GLY A 158 -4.11 -9.32 -7.61
C GLY A 158 -4.76 -8.99 -6.25
N ALA A 159 -4.26 -9.57 -5.17
CA ALA A 159 -4.78 -9.32 -3.83
C ALA A 159 -4.37 -7.95 -3.30
N VAL A 160 -5.26 -7.34 -2.51
CA VAL A 160 -4.97 -6.20 -1.62
C VAL A 160 -5.22 -6.69 -0.20
N ILE A 161 -4.14 -6.93 0.54
CA ILE A 161 -4.21 -7.57 1.85
C ILE A 161 -4.15 -6.51 2.93
N GLN A 162 -5.22 -6.41 3.72
CA GLN A 162 -5.31 -5.51 4.87
C GLN A 162 -4.46 -6.04 6.03
N VAL A 163 -3.71 -5.14 6.65
CA VAL A 163 -2.95 -5.39 7.89
C VAL A 163 -3.20 -4.18 8.79
N ASP A 164 -4.36 -4.13 9.42
CA ASP A 164 -4.90 -2.92 10.05
C ASP A 164 -5.54 -3.17 11.42
N GLY A 165 -5.42 -4.39 11.98
CA GLY A 165 -6.03 -4.73 13.26
C GLY A 165 -7.56 -4.73 13.25
N GLY A 166 -8.18 -4.75 12.06
CA GLY A 166 -9.63 -4.68 11.88
C GLY A 166 -10.19 -3.25 11.84
N THR A 167 -9.34 -2.23 11.76
CA THR A 167 -9.77 -0.81 11.75
C THR A 167 -10.80 -0.49 10.66
N LEU A 168 -10.75 -1.18 9.52
CA LEU A 168 -11.70 -0.98 8.42
C LEU A 168 -13.09 -1.63 8.63
N LEU A 169 -13.29 -2.36 9.72
CA LEU A 169 -14.56 -3.04 10.01
C LEU A 169 -15.50 -2.19 10.88
N ASN A 170 -15.06 -1.04 11.35
CA ASN A 170 -15.81 -0.11 12.20
C ASN A 170 -16.37 1.06 11.41
#